data_c3fdf049b6fa4aa6204f9da38924adb9
#
_entry.id   c3fdf049b6fa4aa6204f9da38924adb9
#
_cell.length_a   1.000
_cell.length_b   1.000
_cell.length_c   1.000
_cell.angle_alpha   90.00
_cell.angle_beta   90.00
_cell.angle_gamma   90.00
#
_symmetry.space_group_name_H-M   'P 1'
#
loop_
_entity.id
_entity.type
_entity.pdbx_description
1 polymer ?
#
loop_
_entity_poly.entity_id
_entity_poly.type
_entity_poly.pdbx_seq_one_letter_code
_entity_poly.pdbx_strand_id
1 'polypeptide(L)'
;ITYAELFTRLATVMGQAKHPPFDFVVVDEAQDMTVSHLRFFAALGGNRLNALFFAGDLGQRIFQQPFSWKGLGVDIRGRSRTLRVNYRTSHQIRMQADRLLGPEVSDVDGNTEERRGTVSVFNGPPPTIRVLDTPEEETQTVRSWLRERRAEGVAPHEIGVFVRSDAELDRARAAVKAADLPFKILDEHVETTTGHV
;
A
#
# COMPACT_ATOMS: atom_id res chain seq x y z
N ILE A 1 -7.48 -24.26 8.80
CA ILE A 1 -8.36 -23.39 7.99
C ILE A 1 -7.50 -22.20 7.58
N THR A 2 -7.37 -21.97 6.27
CA THR A 2 -6.71 -20.78 5.73
C THR A 2 -7.67 -19.58 5.78
N TYR A 3 -7.13 -18.36 5.73
CA TYR A 3 -7.95 -17.14 5.63
C TYR A 3 -8.88 -17.17 4.40
N ALA A 4 -8.40 -17.64 3.25
CA ALA A 4 -9.20 -17.75 2.03
C ALA A 4 -10.40 -18.69 2.21
N GLU A 5 -10.19 -19.81 2.90
CA GLU A 5 -11.26 -20.77 3.22
C GLU A 5 -12.26 -20.20 4.23
N LEU A 6 -11.77 -19.49 5.25
CA LEU A 6 -12.62 -18.80 6.23
C LEU A 6 -13.54 -17.79 5.54
N PHE A 7 -12.98 -16.89 4.70
CA PHE A 7 -13.78 -15.89 3.99
C PHE A 7 -14.76 -16.53 3.00
N THR A 8 -14.40 -17.65 2.37
CA THR A 8 -15.32 -18.39 1.49
C THR A 8 -16.51 -18.94 2.27
N ARG A 9 -16.29 -19.51 3.44
CA ARG A 9 -17.38 -19.99 4.33
C ARG A 9 -18.25 -18.85 4.82
N LEU A 10 -17.62 -17.74 5.26
CA LEU A 10 -18.35 -16.54 5.69
C LEU A 10 -19.22 -15.97 4.56
N ALA A 11 -18.72 -15.94 3.33
CA ALA A 11 -19.50 -15.50 2.17
C ALA A 11 -20.77 -16.35 1.98
N THR A 12 -20.66 -17.67 2.15
CA THR A 12 -21.82 -18.60 2.07
C THR A 12 -22.84 -18.31 3.17
N VAL A 13 -22.39 -18.13 4.40
CA VAL A 13 -23.27 -17.85 5.55
C VAL A 13 -23.96 -16.48 5.38
N MET A 14 -23.22 -15.46 4.98
CA MET A 14 -23.78 -14.12 4.77
C MET A 14 -24.77 -14.09 3.60
N GLY A 15 -24.52 -14.82 2.52
CA GLY A 15 -25.44 -14.94 1.39
C GLY A 15 -26.78 -15.59 1.74
N GLN A 16 -26.85 -16.37 2.82
CA GLN A 16 -28.08 -16.99 3.35
C GLN A 16 -28.74 -16.15 4.45
N ALA A 17 -28.08 -15.15 4.97
CA ALA A 17 -28.60 -14.34 6.06
C ALA A 17 -29.77 -13.46 5.57
N LYS A 18 -30.91 -13.53 6.28
CA LYS A 18 -32.07 -12.66 5.98
C LYS A 18 -31.79 -11.18 6.21
N HIS A 19 -30.97 -10.90 7.20
CA HIS A 19 -30.56 -9.54 7.57
C HIS A 19 -29.05 -9.50 7.68
N PRO A 20 -28.36 -8.73 6.83
CA PRO A 20 -26.94 -8.50 6.98
C PRO A 20 -26.65 -7.79 8.31
N PRO A 21 -25.49 -8.08 8.96
CA PRO A 21 -25.15 -7.49 10.26
C PRO A 21 -24.81 -5.99 10.19
N PHE A 22 -24.60 -5.45 8.99
CA PHE A 22 -24.21 -4.05 8.76
C PHE A 22 -25.01 -3.44 7.60
N ASP A 23 -25.36 -2.17 7.72
CA ASP A 23 -26.04 -1.44 6.67
C ASP A 23 -25.09 -1.04 5.53
N PHE A 24 -23.85 -0.68 5.90
CA PHE A 24 -22.80 -0.27 4.97
C PHE A 24 -21.49 -0.94 5.30
N VAL A 25 -20.67 -1.16 4.28
CA VAL A 25 -19.31 -1.69 4.39
C VAL A 25 -18.37 -0.76 3.63
N VAL A 26 -17.35 -0.28 4.31
CA VAL A 26 -16.26 0.52 3.74
C VAL A 26 -14.98 -0.31 3.81
N VAL A 27 -14.32 -0.45 2.68
CA VAL A 27 -13.06 -1.21 2.56
C VAL A 27 -12.00 -0.26 2.04
N ASP A 28 -10.96 -0.07 2.83
CA ASP A 28 -9.74 0.62 2.41
C ASP A 28 -8.69 -0.37 1.90
N GLU A 29 -7.70 0.11 1.14
CA GLU A 29 -6.65 -0.70 0.51
C GLU A 29 -7.23 -1.87 -0.33
N ALA A 30 -8.29 -1.58 -1.07
CA ALA A 30 -9.03 -2.60 -1.80
C ALA A 30 -8.22 -3.34 -2.88
N GLN A 31 -7.07 -2.80 -3.31
CA GLN A 31 -6.14 -3.48 -4.22
C GLN A 31 -5.51 -4.74 -3.60
N ASP A 32 -5.44 -4.85 -2.26
CA ASP A 32 -4.88 -6.00 -1.55
C ASP A 32 -5.90 -7.10 -1.28
N MET A 33 -7.15 -6.91 -1.68
CA MET A 33 -8.19 -7.92 -1.54
C MET A 33 -7.94 -9.12 -2.44
N THR A 34 -8.23 -10.30 -1.89
CA THR A 34 -8.32 -11.55 -2.64
C THR A 34 -9.74 -11.77 -3.17
N VAL A 35 -9.89 -12.75 -4.07
CA VAL A 35 -11.20 -13.19 -4.57
C VAL A 35 -12.14 -13.61 -3.44
N SER A 36 -11.62 -14.28 -2.39
CA SER A 36 -12.43 -14.72 -1.24
C SER A 36 -12.92 -13.54 -0.40
N HIS A 37 -12.10 -12.50 -0.23
CA HIS A 37 -12.50 -11.26 0.43
C HIS A 37 -13.64 -10.57 -0.34
N LEU A 38 -13.49 -10.42 -1.64
CA LEU A 38 -14.51 -9.73 -2.44
C LEU A 38 -15.83 -10.49 -2.47
N ARG A 39 -15.80 -11.82 -2.56
CA ARG A 39 -17.02 -12.65 -2.44
C ARG A 39 -17.74 -12.46 -1.10
N PHE A 40 -16.98 -12.36 -0.03
CA PHE A 40 -17.54 -12.10 1.30
C PHE A 40 -18.19 -10.70 1.37
N PHE A 41 -17.52 -9.66 0.89
CA PHE A 41 -18.09 -8.33 0.86
C PHE A 41 -19.30 -8.22 -0.07
N ALA A 42 -19.27 -8.90 -1.23
CA ALA A 42 -20.42 -8.98 -2.12
C ALA A 42 -21.64 -9.61 -1.41
N ALA A 43 -21.42 -10.67 -0.65
CA ALA A 43 -22.48 -11.30 0.15
C ALA A 43 -22.99 -10.39 1.26
N LEU A 44 -22.11 -9.64 1.94
CA LEU A 44 -22.51 -8.64 2.95
C LEU A 44 -23.32 -7.49 2.34
N GLY A 45 -22.93 -7.01 1.17
CA GLY A 45 -23.66 -5.96 0.45
C GLY A 45 -25.02 -6.44 -0.02
N GLY A 46 -25.11 -7.70 -0.42
CA GLY A 46 -26.30 -8.27 -1.03
C GLY A 46 -26.79 -7.44 -2.22
N ASN A 47 -28.11 -7.38 -2.41
CA ASN A 47 -28.73 -6.56 -3.47
C ASN A 47 -29.01 -5.11 -3.03
N ARG A 48 -28.42 -4.64 -1.94
CA ARG A 48 -28.66 -3.30 -1.42
C ARG A 48 -27.86 -2.26 -2.20
N LEU A 49 -28.54 -1.24 -2.68
CA LEU A 49 -27.91 -0.15 -3.42
C LEU A 49 -26.96 0.64 -2.51
N ASN A 50 -25.74 0.90 -2.99
CA ASN A 50 -24.71 1.69 -2.29
C ASN A 50 -24.29 1.12 -0.91
N ALA A 51 -24.48 -0.17 -0.65
CA ALA A 51 -24.06 -0.79 0.61
C ALA A 51 -22.56 -1.01 0.71
N LEU A 52 -21.82 -0.99 -0.41
CA LEU A 52 -20.38 -1.21 -0.47
C LEU A 52 -19.66 0.03 -0.99
N PHE A 53 -18.59 0.41 -0.31
CA PHE A 53 -17.65 1.44 -0.74
C PHE A 53 -16.22 0.90 -0.66
N PHE A 54 -15.47 1.04 -1.75
CA PHE A 54 -14.09 0.60 -1.82
C PHE A 54 -13.18 1.78 -2.12
N ALA A 55 -12.09 1.90 -1.36
CA ALA A 55 -10.99 2.81 -1.63
C ALA A 55 -9.72 2.01 -1.88
N GLY A 56 -8.88 2.42 -2.82
CA GLY A 56 -7.65 1.74 -3.16
C GLY A 56 -6.94 2.37 -4.35
N ASP A 57 -5.74 1.91 -4.61
CA ASP A 57 -4.88 2.35 -5.73
C ASP A 57 -4.54 1.13 -6.60
N LEU A 58 -5.09 1.08 -7.82
CA LEU A 58 -4.83 -0.02 -8.76
C LEU A 58 -3.34 -0.14 -9.10
N GLY A 59 -2.59 0.95 -9.08
CA GLY A 59 -1.15 0.96 -9.32
C GLY A 59 -0.32 0.31 -8.21
N GLN A 60 -0.89 0.13 -7.03
CA GLN A 60 -0.25 -0.55 -5.89
C GLN A 60 -0.63 -2.04 -5.78
N ARG A 61 -1.36 -2.59 -6.74
CA ARG A 61 -1.68 -4.03 -6.78
C ARG A 61 -0.43 -4.84 -7.16
N ILE A 62 0.40 -5.18 -6.19
CA ILE A 62 1.64 -5.94 -6.39
C ILE A 62 1.58 -7.37 -5.85
N PHE A 63 0.65 -7.67 -4.94
CA PHE A 63 0.55 -8.97 -4.27
C PHE A 63 -0.58 -9.85 -4.80
N GLN A 64 -1.59 -9.27 -5.42
CA GLN A 64 -2.81 -9.99 -5.80
C GLN A 64 -2.93 -10.17 -7.32
N GLN A 65 -3.39 -11.36 -7.72
CA GLN A 65 -3.76 -11.60 -9.11
C GLN A 65 -4.96 -10.73 -9.52
N PRO A 66 -4.97 -10.18 -10.73
CA PRO A 66 -6.12 -9.44 -11.23
C PRO A 66 -7.37 -10.31 -11.24
N PHE A 67 -8.51 -9.73 -10.86
CA PHE A 67 -9.82 -10.39 -10.89
C PHE A 67 -10.90 -9.43 -11.38
N SER A 68 -12.00 -9.99 -11.88
CA SER A 68 -13.18 -9.22 -12.29
C SER A 68 -14.07 -8.92 -11.09
N TRP A 69 -14.27 -7.64 -10.79
CA TRP A 69 -15.22 -7.17 -9.77
C TRP A 69 -16.65 -7.60 -10.12
N LYS A 70 -17.04 -7.35 -11.38
CA LYS A 70 -18.37 -7.72 -11.89
C LYS A 70 -18.59 -9.23 -11.82
N GLY A 71 -17.58 -10.03 -12.21
CA GLY A 71 -17.64 -11.49 -12.16
C GLY A 71 -17.82 -12.05 -10.74
N LEU A 72 -17.46 -11.27 -9.72
CA LEU A 72 -17.61 -11.63 -8.30
C LEU A 72 -18.83 -10.98 -7.63
N GLY A 73 -19.71 -10.34 -8.40
CA GLY A 73 -20.97 -9.78 -7.90
C GLY A 73 -20.92 -8.30 -7.49
N VAL A 74 -19.83 -7.59 -7.76
CA VAL A 74 -19.69 -6.16 -7.45
C VAL A 74 -19.52 -5.36 -8.73
N ASP A 75 -20.55 -4.66 -9.19
CA ASP A 75 -20.45 -3.82 -10.39
C ASP A 75 -20.12 -2.38 -10.01
N ILE A 76 -18.86 -2.00 -10.26
CA ILE A 76 -18.31 -0.66 -9.98
C ILE A 76 -18.26 0.22 -11.23
N ARG A 77 -18.68 -0.26 -12.40
CA ARG A 77 -18.60 0.47 -13.66
C ARG A 77 -19.44 1.75 -13.61
N GLY A 78 -18.84 2.86 -14.04
CA GLY A 78 -19.46 4.19 -13.99
C GLY A 78 -19.63 4.77 -12.58
N ARG A 79 -19.15 4.08 -11.54
CA ARG A 79 -19.25 4.49 -10.12
C ARG A 79 -17.88 4.78 -9.50
N SER A 80 -16.81 4.50 -10.23
CA SER A 80 -15.44 4.80 -9.80
C SER A 80 -15.14 6.30 -9.90
N ARG A 81 -14.38 6.81 -8.93
CA ARG A 81 -13.87 8.18 -8.92
C ARG A 81 -12.40 8.15 -8.53
N THR A 82 -11.56 8.85 -9.28
CA THR A 82 -10.15 9.00 -8.97
C THR A 82 -9.90 10.30 -8.23
N LEU A 83 -9.22 10.23 -7.08
CA LEU A 83 -8.73 11.40 -6.35
C LEU A 83 -7.46 11.89 -7.04
N ARG A 84 -7.48 13.14 -7.51
CA ARG A 84 -6.39 13.71 -8.32
C ARG A 84 -5.48 14.66 -7.55
N VAL A 85 -5.74 14.90 -6.28
CA VAL A 85 -4.93 15.78 -5.44
C VAL A 85 -4.21 14.94 -4.40
N ASN A 86 -2.89 14.95 -4.45
CA ASN A 86 -2.03 14.24 -3.52
C ASN A 86 -1.47 15.21 -2.48
N TYR A 87 -1.85 15.01 -1.24
CA TYR A 87 -1.41 15.79 -0.07
C TYR A 87 -0.26 15.13 0.69
N ARG A 88 0.08 13.88 0.38
CA ARG A 88 0.98 13.06 1.18
C ARG A 88 2.42 13.10 0.70
N THR A 89 2.64 13.10 -0.63
CA THR A 89 3.97 13.03 -1.23
C THR A 89 4.27 14.25 -2.09
N SER A 90 5.51 14.72 -2.05
CA SER A 90 5.97 15.80 -2.93
C SER A 90 5.88 15.41 -4.40
N HIS A 91 5.80 16.41 -5.26
CA HIS A 91 5.78 16.21 -6.72
C HIS A 91 6.98 15.38 -7.21
N GLN A 92 8.17 15.65 -6.68
CA GLN A 92 9.42 14.98 -7.08
C GLN A 92 9.43 13.49 -6.71
N ILE A 93 8.98 13.14 -5.50
CA ILE A 93 8.87 11.75 -5.06
C ILE A 93 7.82 11.01 -5.90
N ARG A 94 6.65 11.62 -6.08
CA ARG A 94 5.58 11.03 -6.87
C ARG A 94 6.00 10.79 -8.32
N MET A 95 6.62 11.80 -8.96
CA MET A 95 7.11 11.63 -10.34
C MET A 95 8.11 10.48 -10.49
N GLN A 96 8.96 10.26 -9.47
CA GLN A 96 9.90 9.13 -9.50
C GLN A 96 9.16 7.78 -9.37
N ALA A 97 8.16 7.69 -8.51
CA ALA A 97 7.33 6.50 -8.37
C ALA A 97 6.50 6.21 -9.64
N ASP A 98 5.95 7.24 -10.26
CA ASP A 98 5.15 7.11 -11.49
C ASP A 98 5.94 6.58 -12.69
N ARG A 99 7.29 6.65 -12.67
CA ARG A 99 8.14 6.03 -13.71
C ARG A 99 8.08 4.50 -13.72
N LEU A 100 7.69 3.88 -12.60
CA LEU A 100 7.54 2.44 -12.49
C LEU A 100 6.24 1.92 -13.10
N LEU A 101 5.29 2.81 -13.36
CA LEU A 101 3.95 2.48 -13.86
C LEU A 101 3.71 3.18 -15.19
N GLY A 102 2.86 2.58 -16.01
CA GLY A 102 2.38 3.23 -17.23
C GLY A 102 1.52 4.46 -16.92
N PRO A 103 1.21 5.28 -17.94
CA PRO A 103 0.37 6.47 -17.79
C PRO A 103 -1.07 6.12 -17.39
N GLU A 104 -1.48 4.91 -17.67
CA GLU A 104 -2.80 4.35 -17.39
C GLU A 104 -2.65 2.95 -16.79
N VAL A 105 -3.48 2.67 -15.80
CA VAL A 105 -3.61 1.33 -15.21
C VAL A 105 -5.07 0.88 -15.39
N SER A 106 -5.27 -0.31 -15.93
CA SER A 106 -6.60 -0.86 -16.14
C SER A 106 -6.82 -2.12 -15.32
N ASP A 107 -8.04 -2.31 -14.83
CA ASP A 107 -8.45 -3.57 -14.23
C ASP A 107 -8.99 -4.56 -15.29
N VAL A 108 -9.36 -5.77 -14.86
CA VAL A 108 -9.90 -6.83 -15.75
C VAL A 108 -11.26 -6.46 -16.34
N ASP A 109 -12.02 -5.60 -15.68
CA ASP A 109 -13.36 -5.16 -16.11
C ASP A 109 -13.31 -3.95 -17.07
N GLY A 110 -12.09 -3.48 -17.41
CA GLY A 110 -11.87 -2.36 -18.31
C GLY A 110 -12.05 -0.99 -17.65
N ASN A 111 -12.10 -0.93 -16.31
CA ASN A 111 -12.00 0.36 -15.63
C ASN A 111 -10.55 0.84 -15.73
N THR A 112 -10.37 2.06 -16.21
CA THR A 112 -9.04 2.66 -16.43
C THR A 112 -8.84 3.82 -15.49
N GLU A 113 -7.68 3.85 -14.84
CA GLU A 113 -7.21 4.95 -14.03
C GLU A 113 -6.10 5.69 -14.78
N GLU A 114 -6.34 6.96 -15.09
CA GLU A 114 -5.34 7.84 -15.67
C GLU A 114 -4.51 8.49 -14.55
N ARG A 115 -3.21 8.23 -14.54
CA ARG A 115 -2.30 8.69 -13.50
C ARG A 115 -1.72 10.08 -13.74
N ARG A 116 -1.66 10.51 -15.00
CA ARG A 116 -1.05 11.80 -15.41
C ARG A 116 -1.75 13.04 -14.84
N GLY A 117 -3.01 12.93 -14.50
CA GLY A 117 -3.81 14.03 -13.97
C GLY A 117 -3.67 14.29 -12.47
N THR A 118 -2.86 13.48 -11.75
CA THR A 118 -2.67 13.67 -10.31
C THR A 118 -1.66 14.79 -10.03
N VAL A 119 -2.02 15.69 -9.12
CA VAL A 119 -1.21 16.85 -8.73
C VAL A 119 -0.83 16.75 -7.26
N SER A 120 0.45 16.86 -6.95
CA SER A 120 0.93 17.02 -5.56
C SER A 120 0.83 18.48 -5.15
N VAL A 121 0.32 18.74 -3.94
CA VAL A 121 0.09 20.11 -3.42
C VAL A 121 1.37 20.84 -3.04
N PHE A 122 2.50 20.14 -2.93
CA PHE A 122 3.78 20.72 -2.58
C PHE A 122 4.94 20.10 -3.36
N ASN A 123 6.04 20.83 -3.40
CA ASN A 123 7.31 20.40 -3.94
C ASN A 123 8.26 20.01 -2.80
N GLY A 124 9.19 19.12 -3.08
CA GLY A 124 10.27 18.73 -2.18
C GLY A 124 11.59 18.55 -2.93
N PRO A 125 12.67 18.18 -2.27
CA PRO A 125 13.91 17.84 -2.95
C PRO A 125 13.69 16.60 -3.85
N PRO A 126 14.43 16.49 -4.96
CA PRO A 126 14.41 15.28 -5.78
C PRO A 126 14.97 14.10 -4.98
N PRO A 127 14.42 12.88 -5.18
CA PRO A 127 15.01 11.68 -4.60
C PRO A 127 16.45 11.49 -5.08
N THR A 128 17.35 11.16 -4.15
CA THR A 128 18.73 10.80 -4.48
C THR A 128 18.82 9.33 -4.82
N ILE A 129 19.29 9.02 -6.02
CA ILE A 129 19.51 7.65 -6.49
C ILE A 129 21.02 7.48 -6.69
N ARG A 130 21.58 6.45 -6.06
CA ARG A 130 22.99 6.12 -6.20
C ARG A 130 23.14 4.65 -6.57
N VAL A 131 24.07 4.36 -7.46
CA VAL A 131 24.53 3.03 -7.79
C VAL A 131 25.94 2.94 -7.25
N LEU A 132 26.23 1.92 -6.47
CA LEU A 132 27.50 1.73 -5.77
C LEU A 132 28.07 0.37 -6.15
N ASP A 133 29.38 0.22 -6.13
CA ASP A 133 30.06 -0.96 -6.65
C ASP A 133 30.17 -2.08 -5.59
N THR A 134 30.10 -1.72 -4.30
CA THR A 134 30.29 -2.69 -3.21
C THR A 134 29.25 -2.52 -2.08
N PRO A 135 28.91 -3.59 -1.35
CA PRO A 135 28.06 -3.52 -0.17
C PRO A 135 28.64 -2.62 0.94
N GLU A 136 29.96 -2.53 1.03
CA GLU A 136 30.66 -1.69 2.00
C GLU A 136 30.44 -0.20 1.67
N GLU A 137 30.56 0.19 0.42
CA GLU A 137 30.26 1.54 -0.03
C GLU A 137 28.81 1.91 0.20
N GLU A 138 27.87 0.99 -0.05
CA GLU A 138 26.46 1.18 0.24
C GLU A 138 26.24 1.44 1.72
N THR A 139 26.81 0.59 2.59
CA THR A 139 26.72 0.73 4.05
C THR A 139 27.24 2.09 4.51
N GLN A 140 28.39 2.53 3.99
CA GLN A 140 28.98 3.83 4.32
C GLN A 140 28.13 5.01 3.80
N THR A 141 27.59 4.88 2.62
CA THR A 141 26.71 5.90 2.03
C THR A 141 25.42 6.06 2.83
N VAL A 142 24.77 4.98 3.20
CA VAL A 142 23.57 4.98 4.04
C VAL A 142 23.88 5.55 5.43
N ARG A 143 24.99 5.11 6.05
CA ARG A 143 25.45 5.66 7.33
C ARG A 143 25.62 7.17 7.27
N SER A 144 26.32 7.68 6.25
CA SER A 144 26.58 9.12 6.11
C SER A 144 25.28 9.90 5.94
N TRP A 145 24.37 9.40 5.10
CA TRP A 145 23.07 10.00 4.89
C TRP A 145 22.23 10.04 6.19
N LEU A 146 22.22 8.95 6.96
CA LEU A 146 21.49 8.89 8.24
C LEU A 146 22.03 9.93 9.24
N ARG A 147 23.35 10.10 9.32
CA ARG A 147 23.97 11.12 10.18
C ARG A 147 23.65 12.54 9.75
N GLU A 148 23.63 12.80 8.44
CA GLU A 148 23.24 14.08 7.89
C GLU A 148 21.78 14.43 8.27
N ARG A 149 20.83 13.49 8.08
CA ARG A 149 19.44 13.69 8.47
C ARG A 149 19.31 13.99 9.96
N ARG A 150 20.04 13.28 10.80
CA ARG A 150 20.08 13.56 12.24
C ARG A 150 20.62 14.94 12.56
N ALA A 151 21.68 15.36 11.90
CA ALA A 151 22.25 16.69 12.08
C ALA A 151 21.28 17.81 11.63
N GLU A 152 20.43 17.54 10.67
CA GLU A 152 19.33 18.42 10.25
C GLU A 152 18.12 18.44 11.18
N GLY A 153 18.12 17.59 12.22
CA GLY A 153 17.06 17.56 13.22
C GLY A 153 15.98 16.50 12.98
N VAL A 154 16.11 15.65 11.92
CA VAL A 154 15.16 14.57 11.69
C VAL A 154 15.24 13.54 12.82
N ALA A 155 14.11 13.21 13.45
CA ALA A 155 14.08 12.24 14.53
C ALA A 155 14.20 10.80 14.01
N PRO A 156 14.80 9.85 14.76
CA PRO A 156 14.98 8.47 14.29
C PRO A 156 13.69 7.78 13.86
N HIS A 157 12.57 8.04 14.52
CA HIS A 157 11.26 7.46 14.19
C HIS A 157 10.63 8.02 12.91
N GLU A 158 11.19 9.10 12.36
CA GLU A 158 10.77 9.68 11.08
C GLU A 158 11.56 9.10 9.90
N ILE A 159 12.53 8.20 10.17
CA ILE A 159 13.39 7.60 9.14
C ILE A 159 13.03 6.13 8.97
N GLY A 160 12.60 5.75 7.77
CA GLY A 160 12.42 4.36 7.35
C GLY A 160 13.59 3.88 6.49
N VAL A 161 14.14 2.71 6.83
CA VAL A 161 15.13 2.01 5.99
C VAL A 161 14.47 0.74 5.45
N PHE A 162 14.27 0.70 4.15
CA PHE A 162 13.60 -0.41 3.48
C PHE A 162 14.62 -1.24 2.70
N VAL A 163 14.46 -2.55 2.75
CA VAL A 163 15.24 -3.50 1.97
C VAL A 163 14.31 -4.34 1.10
N ARG A 164 14.88 -4.96 0.08
CA ARG A 164 14.10 -5.70 -0.91
C ARG A 164 13.71 -7.10 -0.43
N SER A 165 14.46 -7.66 0.51
CA SER A 165 14.22 -8.98 1.09
C SER A 165 14.87 -9.11 2.46
N ASP A 166 14.47 -10.11 3.23
CA ASP A 166 15.05 -10.42 4.55
C ASP A 166 16.56 -10.69 4.50
N ALA A 167 17.06 -11.21 3.39
CA ALA A 167 18.50 -11.45 3.18
C ALA A 167 19.34 -10.15 3.25
N GLU A 168 18.70 -8.99 3.06
CA GLU A 168 19.36 -7.68 3.07
C GLU A 168 19.27 -6.96 4.43
N LEU A 169 18.47 -7.50 5.36
CA LEU A 169 18.25 -6.87 6.67
C LEU A 169 19.53 -6.67 7.48
N ASP A 170 20.44 -7.62 7.44
CA ASP A 170 21.69 -7.52 8.20
C ASP A 170 22.58 -6.37 7.71
N ARG A 171 22.59 -6.11 6.41
CA ARG A 171 23.28 -4.96 5.81
C ARG A 171 22.65 -3.63 6.25
N ALA A 172 21.31 -3.54 6.21
CA ALA A 172 20.60 -2.38 6.70
C ALA A 172 20.87 -2.14 8.20
N ARG A 173 20.82 -3.18 9.02
CA ARG A 173 21.18 -3.12 10.47
C ARG A 173 22.58 -2.60 10.69
N ALA A 174 23.55 -3.10 9.91
CA ALA A 174 24.93 -2.66 10.01
C ALA A 174 25.09 -1.17 9.73
N ALA A 175 24.41 -0.65 8.69
CA ALA A 175 24.43 0.76 8.33
C ALA A 175 23.82 1.65 9.43
N VAL A 176 22.68 1.26 9.99
CA VAL A 176 21.98 2.02 11.04
C VAL A 176 22.79 2.00 12.35
N LYS A 177 23.34 0.84 12.75
CA LYS A 177 24.25 0.72 13.90
C LYS A 177 25.51 1.58 13.73
N ALA A 178 26.12 1.58 12.54
CA ALA A 178 27.28 2.40 12.25
C ALA A 178 26.98 3.91 12.27
N ALA A 179 25.71 4.30 12.08
CA ALA A 179 25.27 5.67 12.23
C ALA A 179 24.99 6.06 13.70
N ASP A 180 25.07 5.11 14.63
CA ASP A 180 24.77 5.28 16.06
C ASP A 180 23.32 5.72 16.30
N LEU A 181 22.37 5.10 15.59
CA LEU A 181 20.94 5.37 15.71
C LEU A 181 20.20 4.19 16.36
N PRO A 182 19.25 4.46 17.27
CA PRO A 182 18.33 3.44 17.73
C PRO A 182 17.44 3.01 16.56
N PHE A 183 17.10 1.72 16.48
CA PHE A 183 16.20 1.21 15.45
C PHE A 183 15.33 0.08 15.95
N LYS A 184 14.20 -0.12 15.30
CA LYS A 184 13.31 -1.26 15.47
C LYS A 184 13.10 -1.91 14.11
N ILE A 185 13.09 -3.24 14.06
CA ILE A 185 12.71 -3.96 12.85
C ILE A 185 11.20 -4.09 12.88
N LEU A 186 10.57 -3.70 11.78
CA LEU A 186 9.14 -3.87 11.59
C LEU A 186 8.95 -5.17 10.81
N ASP A 187 8.48 -6.19 11.49
CA ASP A 187 8.04 -7.46 10.92
C ASP A 187 6.55 -7.69 11.25
N GLU A 188 6.00 -8.77 10.78
CA GLU A 188 4.58 -9.13 11.02
C GLU A 188 4.22 -9.36 12.49
N HIS A 189 5.22 -9.46 13.38
CA HIS A 189 5.05 -9.70 14.81
C HIS A 189 5.18 -8.42 15.65
N VAL A 190 5.48 -7.30 15.01
CA VAL A 190 5.61 -6.02 15.73
C VAL A 190 4.22 -5.48 16.05
N GLU A 191 3.79 -5.65 17.27
CA GLU A 191 2.70 -4.85 17.83
C GLU A 191 3.13 -3.39 17.86
N THR A 192 2.50 -2.56 17.05
CA THR A 192 2.56 -1.10 17.20
C THR A 192 1.87 -0.76 18.50
N THR A 193 2.64 -0.63 19.58
CA THR A 193 2.13 -0.02 20.80
C THR A 193 1.68 1.39 20.43
N THR A 194 0.39 1.62 20.53
CA THR A 194 -0.29 2.89 20.42
C THR A 194 0.47 3.94 21.23
N GLY A 195 1.07 4.91 20.54
CA GLY A 195 1.70 6.03 21.22
C GLY A 195 2.84 6.73 20.48
N HIS A 196 3.31 6.22 19.35
CA HIS A 196 4.30 6.89 18.52
C HIS A 196 3.91 6.71 17.05
N VAL A 197 3.08 7.62 16.56
CA VAL A 197 2.99 7.93 15.15
C VAL A 197 4.19 8.74 14.79
#